data_e7be2332a82e519c84ae68198b4eebd3
#
_entry.id   e7be2332a82e519c84ae68198b4eebd3
#
_cell.length_a   1.000
_cell.length_b   1.000
_cell.length_c   1.000
_cell.angle_alpha   90.00
_cell.angle_beta   90.00
_cell.angle_gamma   90.00
#
_symmetry.space_group_name_H-M   'P 1'
#
loop_
_entity.id
_entity.type
_entity.pdbx_description
1 polymer ?
#
loop_
_entity_poly.entity_id
_entity_poly.type
_entity_poly.pdbx_seq_one_letter_code
_entity_poly.pdbx_strand_id
1 'polypeptide(L)'
;FTGAAPISEGSYSDAIVPGEFRYYRFPVEWGQRPVVTMRTGPSVTESLDKMYATVYGPVRHELAGGYEGFYEDPGELTIAADRPIHFRNRDANVGGASPAIAGEHYVAVSMNVSGSGALGVEQPFEIGVRLDGSPGSGLEREPVKDPGPTPSSSPIGAGADAPDGGATGGGG
;
A
#
# COMPACT_ATOMS: atom_id res chain seq x y z
N PHE A 1 -2.75 -4.88 -10.03
CA PHE A 1 -3.50 -3.72 -9.51
C PHE A 1 -4.20 -2.91 -10.62
N THR A 2 -3.72 -3.00 -11.87
CA THR A 2 -4.42 -2.42 -13.00
C THR A 2 -5.72 -3.19 -13.20
N GLY A 3 -6.87 -2.48 -13.18
CA GLY A 3 -8.20 -3.12 -13.24
C GLY A 3 -8.79 -3.54 -11.90
N ALA A 4 -8.18 -3.15 -10.75
CA ALA A 4 -8.77 -3.38 -9.45
C ALA A 4 -10.19 -2.77 -9.37
N ALA A 5 -11.17 -3.58 -8.96
CA ALA A 5 -12.56 -3.15 -8.84
C ALA A 5 -12.70 -2.09 -7.73
N PRO A 6 -13.33 -0.94 -8.00
CA PRO A 6 -13.58 0.06 -6.96
C PRO A 6 -14.66 -0.44 -6.00
N ILE A 7 -14.38 -0.34 -4.70
CA ILE A 7 -15.31 -0.64 -3.61
C ILE A 7 -15.27 0.49 -2.58
N SER A 8 -16.21 0.50 -1.66
CA SER A 8 -16.27 1.41 -0.52
C SER A 8 -16.44 0.62 0.77
N GLU A 9 -16.72 1.30 1.89
CA GLU A 9 -17.12 0.59 3.11
C GLU A 9 -18.40 -0.22 2.86
N GLY A 10 -18.41 -1.45 3.36
CA GLY A 10 -19.50 -2.41 3.17
C GLY A 10 -19.00 -3.81 2.87
N SER A 11 -19.93 -4.71 2.52
CA SER A 11 -19.65 -6.10 2.16
C SER A 11 -19.97 -6.35 0.69
N TYR A 12 -19.13 -7.16 0.05
CA TYR A 12 -19.20 -7.50 -1.37
C TYR A 12 -19.01 -9.00 -1.55
N SER A 13 -19.91 -9.64 -2.28
CA SER A 13 -19.77 -11.05 -2.66
C SER A 13 -19.06 -11.18 -4.00
N ASP A 14 -18.15 -12.11 -4.10
CA ASP A 14 -17.41 -12.45 -5.32
C ASP A 14 -17.06 -13.95 -5.29
N ALA A 15 -16.41 -14.44 -6.33
CA ALA A 15 -15.91 -15.79 -6.43
C ALA A 15 -14.50 -15.80 -7.03
N ILE A 16 -13.71 -16.82 -6.68
CA ILE A 16 -12.33 -16.96 -7.12
C ILE A 16 -12.05 -18.41 -7.50
N VAL A 17 -11.29 -18.58 -8.59
CA VAL A 17 -10.76 -19.88 -8.98
C VAL A 17 -9.35 -20.04 -8.39
N PRO A 18 -8.97 -21.25 -7.94
CA PRO A 18 -7.61 -21.51 -7.46
C PRO A 18 -6.53 -21.05 -8.43
N GLY A 19 -5.55 -20.31 -7.91
CA GLY A 19 -4.47 -19.72 -8.68
C GLY A 19 -4.75 -18.33 -9.25
N GLU A 20 -5.97 -17.84 -9.13
CA GLU A 20 -6.32 -16.46 -9.49
C GLU A 20 -6.00 -15.46 -8.37
N PHE A 21 -5.96 -14.18 -8.77
CA PHE A 21 -5.94 -13.02 -7.87
C PHE A 21 -7.12 -12.11 -8.20
N ARG A 22 -7.88 -11.73 -7.18
CA ARG A 22 -8.90 -10.68 -7.24
C ARG A 22 -8.34 -9.44 -6.57
N TYR A 23 -8.46 -8.28 -7.24
CA TYR A 23 -7.97 -7.01 -6.73
C TYR A 23 -9.11 -6.01 -6.59
N TYR A 24 -9.18 -5.40 -5.43
CA TYR A 24 -10.13 -4.33 -5.12
C TYR A 24 -9.35 -3.10 -4.70
N ARG A 25 -9.94 -1.92 -4.90
CA ARG A 25 -9.37 -0.65 -4.46
C ARG A 25 -10.42 0.17 -3.72
N PHE A 26 -9.98 0.89 -2.71
CA PHE A 26 -10.84 1.73 -1.89
C PHE A 26 -10.05 2.92 -1.34
N PRO A 27 -10.68 4.12 -1.22
CA PRO A 27 -10.02 5.28 -0.69
C PRO A 27 -9.89 5.16 0.84
N VAL A 28 -8.74 5.56 1.37
CA VAL A 28 -8.50 5.71 2.81
C VAL A 28 -7.94 7.09 3.05
N GLU A 29 -8.58 7.85 3.93
CA GLU A 29 -8.16 9.19 4.29
C GLU A 29 -7.20 9.19 5.50
N TRP A 30 -6.54 10.32 5.70
CA TRP A 30 -5.74 10.55 6.90
C TRP A 30 -6.55 10.34 8.16
N GLY A 31 -5.98 9.68 9.16
CA GLY A 31 -6.63 9.35 10.43
C GLY A 31 -7.49 8.09 10.40
N GLN A 32 -7.77 7.53 9.23
CA GLN A 32 -8.50 6.29 9.10
C GLN A 32 -7.56 5.08 9.13
N ARG A 33 -8.07 3.95 9.61
CA ARG A 33 -7.40 2.65 9.63
C ARG A 33 -8.21 1.65 8.83
N PRO A 34 -7.70 1.12 7.72
CA PRO A 34 -8.40 0.09 6.96
C PRO A 34 -8.45 -1.23 7.74
N VAL A 35 -9.63 -1.80 7.79
CA VAL A 35 -9.92 -3.14 8.31
C VAL A 35 -10.65 -3.91 7.20
N VAL A 36 -10.10 -5.05 6.82
CA VAL A 36 -10.67 -5.92 5.80
C VAL A 36 -11.03 -7.25 6.44
N THR A 37 -12.27 -7.68 6.26
CA THR A 37 -12.75 -8.99 6.65
C THR A 37 -13.01 -9.82 5.40
N MET A 38 -12.56 -11.04 5.37
CA MET A 38 -12.85 -12.00 4.32
C MET A 38 -13.56 -13.20 4.93
N ARG A 39 -14.66 -13.62 4.34
CA ARG A 39 -15.42 -14.80 4.74
C ARG A 39 -15.55 -15.75 3.57
N THR A 40 -15.36 -17.03 3.82
CA THR A 40 -15.62 -18.09 2.84
C THR A 40 -16.81 -18.89 3.25
N GLY A 41 -17.51 -19.48 2.28
CA GLY A 41 -18.38 -20.64 2.54
C GLY A 41 -17.56 -21.90 2.80
N PRO A 42 -18.21 -23.07 3.03
CA PRO A 42 -17.53 -24.35 3.01
C PRO A 42 -16.74 -24.53 1.72
N SER A 43 -15.64 -25.30 1.77
CA SER A 43 -14.87 -25.60 0.57
C SER A 43 -15.71 -26.34 -0.46
N VAL A 44 -15.69 -25.86 -1.70
CA VAL A 44 -16.34 -26.51 -2.84
C VAL A 44 -15.51 -27.67 -3.41
N THR A 45 -14.31 -27.88 -2.91
CA THR A 45 -13.35 -28.86 -3.43
C THR A 45 -13.21 -30.09 -2.53
N GLU A 46 -13.93 -30.14 -1.41
CA GLU A 46 -13.83 -31.18 -0.38
C GLU A 46 -12.38 -31.39 0.11
N SER A 47 -11.57 -30.34 0.09
CA SER A 47 -10.18 -30.33 0.55
C SER A 47 -9.92 -29.17 1.49
N LEU A 48 -8.84 -29.26 2.28
CA LEU A 48 -8.39 -28.14 3.10
C LEU A 48 -7.79 -27.07 2.20
N ASP A 49 -8.55 -26.03 1.94
CA ASP A 49 -8.17 -24.92 1.10
C ASP A 49 -7.69 -23.73 1.95
N LYS A 50 -6.93 -22.85 1.34
CA LYS A 50 -6.46 -21.63 1.99
C LYS A 50 -6.79 -20.42 1.11
N MET A 51 -7.41 -19.43 1.73
CA MET A 51 -7.63 -18.13 1.10
C MET A 51 -6.75 -17.09 1.80
N TYR A 52 -6.08 -16.29 1.00
CA TYR A 52 -5.17 -15.23 1.44
C TYR A 52 -5.79 -13.89 1.15
N ALA A 53 -5.60 -12.94 2.05
CA ALA A 53 -5.91 -11.55 1.80
C ALA A 53 -4.74 -10.68 2.23
N THR A 54 -4.41 -9.66 1.42
CA THR A 54 -3.33 -8.73 1.71
C THR A 54 -3.77 -7.31 1.37
N VAL A 55 -3.63 -6.39 2.31
CA VAL A 55 -3.90 -4.96 2.14
C VAL A 55 -2.62 -4.24 1.77
N TYR A 56 -2.68 -3.42 0.73
CA TYR A 56 -1.59 -2.62 0.21
C TYR A 56 -1.91 -1.14 0.30
N GLY A 57 -0.90 -0.34 0.61
CA GLY A 57 -0.99 1.12 0.56
C GLY A 57 -0.94 1.67 -0.87
N PRO A 58 -1.08 3.00 -1.04
CA PRO A 58 -1.10 3.66 -2.36
C PRO A 58 0.14 3.41 -3.21
N VAL A 59 1.31 3.24 -2.59
CA VAL A 59 2.56 2.90 -3.27
C VAL A 59 2.80 1.38 -3.38
N ARG A 60 1.74 0.59 -3.13
CA ARG A 60 1.71 -0.88 -3.28
C ARG A 60 2.66 -1.64 -2.35
N HIS A 61 3.02 -1.06 -1.23
CA HIS A 61 3.65 -1.80 -0.15
C HIS A 61 2.58 -2.49 0.72
N GLU A 62 2.89 -3.65 1.22
CA GLU A 62 2.02 -4.42 2.10
C GLU A 62 1.87 -3.71 3.45
N LEU A 63 0.64 -3.52 3.90
CA LEU A 63 0.31 -2.97 5.21
C LEU A 63 -0.09 -4.06 6.21
N ALA A 64 -0.81 -5.06 5.74
CA ALA A 64 -1.27 -6.19 6.52
C ALA A 64 -1.63 -7.35 5.60
N GLY A 65 -1.44 -8.57 6.06
CA GLY A 65 -1.82 -9.75 5.32
C GLY A 65 -2.03 -10.94 6.24
N GLY A 66 -2.75 -11.93 5.73
CA GLY A 66 -3.02 -13.15 6.44
C GLY A 66 -3.67 -14.19 5.54
N TYR A 67 -3.95 -15.34 6.10
CA TYR A 67 -4.71 -16.39 5.44
C TYR A 67 -5.63 -17.11 6.43
N GLU A 68 -6.67 -17.72 5.90
CA GLU A 68 -7.57 -18.61 6.60
C GLU A 68 -7.64 -19.95 5.86
N GLY A 69 -7.55 -21.04 6.63
CA GLY A 69 -7.82 -22.39 6.15
C GLY A 69 -9.28 -22.73 6.36
N PHE A 70 -9.93 -23.35 5.39
CA PHE A 70 -11.33 -23.75 5.49
C PHE A 70 -11.54 -25.10 4.79
N TYR A 71 -12.53 -25.86 5.27
CA TYR A 71 -12.93 -27.15 4.72
C TYR A 71 -14.45 -27.30 4.74
N GLU A 72 -14.99 -28.01 5.71
CA GLU A 72 -16.43 -28.18 5.89
C GLU A 72 -17.08 -26.93 6.52
N ASP A 73 -16.33 -26.28 7.41
CA ASP A 73 -16.77 -25.06 8.07
C ASP A 73 -16.34 -23.81 7.30
N PRO A 74 -17.16 -22.73 7.30
CA PRO A 74 -16.78 -21.45 6.78
C PRO A 74 -15.55 -20.87 7.47
N GLY A 75 -14.63 -20.27 6.71
CA GLY A 75 -13.49 -19.53 7.22
C GLY A 75 -13.77 -18.04 7.36
N GLU A 76 -13.18 -17.40 8.37
CA GLU A 76 -13.22 -15.94 8.52
C GLU A 76 -11.83 -15.41 8.88
N LEU A 77 -11.33 -14.46 8.09
CA LEU A 77 -10.09 -13.75 8.30
C LEU A 77 -10.37 -12.26 8.45
N THR A 78 -9.84 -11.65 9.51
CA THR A 78 -9.81 -10.18 9.62
C THR A 78 -8.37 -9.69 9.64
N ILE A 79 -8.04 -8.79 8.73
CA ILE A 79 -6.75 -8.11 8.65
C ILE A 79 -6.94 -6.60 8.76
N ALA A 80 -6.01 -5.94 9.45
CA ALA A 80 -6.06 -4.51 9.64
C ALA A 80 -4.64 -3.94 9.62
N ALA A 81 -4.49 -2.71 9.13
CA ALA A 81 -3.27 -1.97 9.38
C ALA A 81 -3.03 -1.86 10.90
N ASP A 82 -1.79 -1.87 11.34
CA ASP A 82 -1.42 -1.85 12.76
C ASP A 82 -1.88 -0.54 13.47
N ARG A 83 -2.03 0.53 12.69
CA ARG A 83 -2.44 1.86 13.17
C ARG A 83 -3.15 2.67 12.09
N PRO A 84 -3.80 3.80 12.44
CA PRO A 84 -4.36 4.73 11.47
C PRO A 84 -3.31 5.32 10.53
N ILE A 85 -3.74 5.75 9.35
CA ILE A 85 -2.88 6.40 8.35
C ILE A 85 -2.47 7.79 8.87
N HIS A 86 -1.21 7.97 9.20
CA HIS A 86 -0.63 9.24 9.65
C HIS A 86 0.68 9.52 8.96
N PHE A 87 0.92 10.75 8.54
CA PHE A 87 2.17 11.14 7.91
C PHE A 87 3.41 10.85 8.80
N ARG A 88 3.26 10.97 10.13
CA ARG A 88 4.32 10.66 11.10
C ARG A 88 4.71 9.18 11.16
N ASN A 89 3.86 8.30 10.66
CA ASN A 89 4.18 6.86 10.64
C ASN A 89 5.38 6.53 9.73
N ARG A 90 5.73 7.41 8.80
CA ARG A 90 6.91 7.24 7.92
C ARG A 90 8.22 7.06 8.71
N ASP A 91 8.30 7.67 9.90
CA ASP A 91 9.49 7.66 10.76
C ASP A 91 9.42 6.52 11.79
N ALA A 92 8.29 5.79 11.84
CA ALA A 92 8.13 4.66 12.74
C ALA A 92 8.88 3.45 12.20
N ASN A 93 10.01 3.15 12.80
CA ASN A 93 10.86 2.00 12.48
C ASN A 93 10.23 0.70 13.04
N VAL A 94 9.04 0.34 12.56
CA VAL A 94 8.32 -0.86 12.95
C VAL A 94 8.46 -1.83 11.78
N GLY A 95 8.90 -3.05 12.06
CA GLY A 95 9.14 -4.07 11.03
C GLY A 95 7.88 -4.37 10.21
N GLY A 96 7.80 -3.72 9.06
CA GLY A 96 6.67 -3.73 8.13
C GLY A 96 6.49 -2.36 7.48
N ALA A 97 5.69 -2.31 6.43
CA ALA A 97 5.42 -1.06 5.76
C ALA A 97 4.50 -0.18 6.60
N SER A 98 4.96 1.01 6.91
CA SER A 98 4.25 1.95 7.76
C SER A 98 3.06 2.56 7.03
N PRO A 99 1.85 2.63 7.61
CA PRO A 99 0.67 3.25 7.01
C PRO A 99 0.78 4.79 7.05
N ALA A 100 1.64 5.34 6.18
CA ALA A 100 2.06 6.74 6.19
C ALA A 100 1.50 7.58 5.02
N ILE A 101 0.69 7.00 4.14
CA ILE A 101 0.19 7.67 2.94
C ILE A 101 -1.30 7.39 2.79
N ALA A 102 -2.10 8.45 2.76
CA ALA A 102 -3.53 8.38 2.41
C ALA A 102 -3.72 8.29 0.89
N GLY A 103 -4.86 7.78 0.45
CA GLY A 103 -5.19 7.63 -0.96
C GLY A 103 -5.79 6.28 -1.29
N GLU A 104 -5.69 5.86 -2.54
CA GLU A 104 -6.20 4.56 -3.00
C GLU A 104 -5.38 3.41 -2.39
N HIS A 105 -6.03 2.64 -1.53
CA HIS A 105 -5.52 1.39 -0.99
C HIS A 105 -6.07 0.22 -1.79
N TYR A 106 -5.41 -0.92 -1.68
CA TYR A 106 -5.80 -2.11 -2.43
C TYR A 106 -5.89 -3.31 -1.50
N VAL A 107 -6.78 -4.23 -1.84
CA VAL A 107 -6.74 -5.58 -1.27
C VAL A 107 -6.61 -6.59 -2.41
N ALA A 108 -5.69 -7.52 -2.24
CA ALA A 108 -5.56 -8.70 -3.08
C ALA A 108 -6.09 -9.91 -2.33
N VAL A 109 -6.96 -10.66 -2.99
CA VAL A 109 -7.44 -11.96 -2.53
C VAL A 109 -6.91 -13.03 -3.47
N SER A 110 -6.40 -14.12 -2.92
CA SER A 110 -5.98 -15.28 -3.70
C SER A 110 -6.35 -16.58 -2.98
N MET A 111 -6.48 -17.65 -3.74
CA MET A 111 -6.81 -18.96 -3.20
C MET A 111 -5.78 -19.99 -3.61
N ASN A 112 -5.38 -20.82 -2.66
CA ASN A 112 -4.54 -22.00 -2.89
C ASN A 112 -5.30 -23.25 -2.42
N VAL A 113 -5.24 -24.28 -3.22
CA VAL A 113 -5.89 -25.58 -2.93
C VAL A 113 -4.85 -26.69 -2.81
N SER A 114 -5.14 -27.65 -1.96
CA SER A 114 -4.21 -28.75 -1.66
C SER A 114 -4.27 -29.92 -2.64
N GLY A 115 -5.17 -29.87 -3.64
CA GLY A 115 -5.38 -30.98 -4.59
C GLY A 115 -5.61 -30.54 -6.03
N SER A 116 -5.34 -31.43 -6.97
CA SER A 116 -5.51 -31.18 -8.42
C SER A 116 -6.97 -31.17 -8.88
N GLY A 117 -7.90 -31.66 -8.05
CA GLY A 117 -9.33 -31.74 -8.41
C GLY A 117 -10.09 -30.40 -8.37
N ALA A 118 -9.46 -29.36 -7.88
CA ALA A 118 -10.08 -28.05 -7.67
C ALA A 118 -9.83 -27.03 -8.78
N LEU A 119 -9.05 -27.38 -9.79
CA LEU A 119 -8.74 -26.48 -10.90
C LEU A 119 -10.00 -26.13 -11.70
N GLY A 120 -10.33 -24.86 -11.73
CA GLY A 120 -11.48 -24.35 -12.47
C GLY A 120 -12.82 -24.34 -11.69
N VAL A 121 -12.82 -24.71 -10.42
CA VAL A 121 -14.02 -24.61 -9.56
C VAL A 121 -14.00 -23.27 -8.84
N GLU A 122 -15.08 -22.50 -8.97
CA GLU A 122 -15.23 -21.22 -8.28
C GLU A 122 -15.59 -21.40 -6.81
N GLN A 123 -14.80 -20.81 -5.92
CA GLN A 123 -15.09 -20.68 -4.50
C GLN A 123 -15.71 -19.32 -4.22
N PRO A 124 -16.97 -19.26 -3.76
CA PRO A 124 -17.58 -18.00 -3.35
C PRO A 124 -16.95 -17.48 -2.06
N PHE A 125 -16.82 -16.16 -1.97
CA PHE A 125 -16.39 -15.48 -0.76
C PHE A 125 -17.05 -14.11 -0.63
N GLU A 126 -17.00 -13.56 0.57
CA GLU A 126 -17.40 -12.19 0.88
C GLU A 126 -16.19 -11.41 1.36
N ILE A 127 -16.03 -10.19 0.85
CA ILE A 127 -15.05 -9.23 1.35
C ILE A 127 -15.76 -8.04 1.97
N GLY A 128 -15.43 -7.72 3.21
CA GLY A 128 -15.89 -6.53 3.93
C GLY A 128 -14.79 -5.50 4.06
N VAL A 129 -15.11 -4.23 3.87
CA VAL A 129 -14.20 -3.11 4.15
C VAL A 129 -14.83 -2.19 5.16
N ARG A 130 -14.09 -1.85 6.20
CA ARG A 130 -14.44 -0.87 7.22
C ARG A 130 -13.26 0.06 7.47
N LEU A 131 -13.54 1.32 7.69
CA LEU A 131 -12.54 2.34 7.99
C LEU A 131 -12.74 2.84 9.43
N ASP A 132 -11.84 2.44 10.33
CA ASP A 132 -11.86 2.90 11.71
C ASP A 132 -11.20 4.28 11.83
N GLY A 133 -11.75 5.15 12.67
CA GLY A 133 -11.22 6.48 12.91
C GLY A 133 -11.91 7.58 12.12
N SER A 134 -11.49 8.81 12.34
CA SER A 134 -12.12 9.99 11.74
C SER A 134 -11.27 10.52 10.57
N PRO A 135 -11.87 10.80 9.42
CA PRO A 135 -11.19 11.42 8.30
C PRO A 135 -10.54 12.75 8.69
N GLY A 136 -9.36 13.03 8.14
CA GLY A 136 -8.66 14.32 8.33
C GLY A 136 -7.83 14.46 9.60
N SER A 137 -7.92 13.55 10.57
CA SER A 137 -7.20 13.63 11.84
C SER A 137 -5.70 13.30 11.77
N GLY A 138 -5.17 13.00 10.61
CA GLY A 138 -3.77 12.58 10.42
C GLY A 138 -2.85 13.60 9.74
N LEU A 139 -3.40 14.79 9.44
CA LEU A 139 -2.70 15.88 8.73
C LEU A 139 -1.96 16.84 9.67
N GLU A 140 -1.70 16.49 10.89
CA GLU A 140 -0.87 17.35 11.75
C GLU A 140 0.50 17.58 11.09
N ARG A 141 0.58 18.65 10.29
CA ARG A 141 1.85 19.21 9.90
C ARG A 141 2.57 19.60 11.18
N GLU A 142 3.73 19.02 11.43
CA GLU A 142 4.66 19.72 12.30
C GLU A 142 4.81 21.14 11.74
N PRO A 143 4.78 22.17 12.62
CA PRO A 143 5.09 23.51 12.15
C PRO A 143 6.40 23.41 11.39
N VAL A 144 6.39 23.83 10.13
CA VAL A 144 7.59 23.87 9.31
C VAL A 144 8.60 24.62 10.14
N LYS A 145 9.62 23.90 10.66
CA LYS A 145 10.70 24.53 11.37
C LYS A 145 11.25 25.57 10.41
N ASP A 146 11.16 26.84 10.83
CA ASP A 146 11.60 27.97 10.00
C ASP A 146 12.87 27.55 9.27
N PRO A 147 12.94 27.57 7.93
CA PRO A 147 14.09 27.03 7.19
C PRO A 147 15.41 27.72 7.51
N GLY A 148 15.45 28.56 8.54
CA GLY A 148 16.63 29.34 8.87
C GLY A 148 16.91 30.39 7.79
N PRO A 149 17.85 31.30 8.01
CA PRO A 149 18.18 32.28 7.00
C PRO A 149 18.57 31.56 5.71
N THR A 150 17.85 31.86 4.63
CA THR A 150 18.17 31.35 3.29
C THR A 150 19.66 31.62 3.05
N PRO A 151 20.47 30.60 2.70
CA PRO A 151 21.87 30.84 2.38
C PRO A 151 21.90 31.92 1.30
N SER A 152 22.54 33.05 1.63
CA SER A 152 22.74 34.13 0.65
C SER A 152 23.43 33.49 -0.54
N SER A 153 22.73 33.51 -1.69
CA SER A 153 23.34 33.11 -2.94
C SER A 153 24.41 34.17 -3.28
N SER A 154 25.60 33.99 -2.79
CA SER A 154 26.75 34.73 -3.32
C SER A 154 26.79 34.41 -4.82
N PRO A 155 26.77 35.43 -5.70
CA PRO A 155 26.95 35.17 -7.12
C PRO A 155 28.29 34.43 -7.25
N ILE A 156 28.25 33.29 -7.95
CA ILE A 156 29.45 32.59 -8.38
C ILE A 156 30.28 33.62 -9.14
N GLY A 157 31.42 34.03 -8.58
CA GLY A 157 32.24 35.09 -9.14
C GLY A 157 32.46 34.85 -10.62
N ALA A 158 32.15 35.87 -11.43
CA ALA A 158 32.54 35.89 -12.81
C ALA A 158 34.05 35.65 -12.91
N GLY A 159 34.37 34.67 -13.75
CA GLY A 159 35.69 34.07 -13.85
C GLY A 159 36.83 35.08 -13.88
N ALA A 160 37.87 34.66 -13.20
CA ALA A 160 39.17 35.28 -13.21
C ALA A 160 39.70 35.45 -14.64
N ASP A 161 40.30 36.60 -14.87
CA ASP A 161 40.95 37.04 -16.08
C ASP A 161 41.80 35.96 -16.75
N ALA A 162 41.65 35.82 -18.02
CA ALA A 162 42.58 35.11 -18.88
C ALA A 162 43.95 35.80 -18.81
N PRO A 163 45.09 35.11 -18.68
CA PRO A 163 46.37 35.73 -18.73
C PRO A 163 46.65 36.26 -20.13
N ASP A 164 46.92 37.54 -20.17
CA ASP A 164 47.37 38.28 -21.35
C ASP A 164 48.69 37.66 -21.88
N GLY A 165 48.59 37.05 -23.06
CA GLY A 165 49.70 36.47 -23.77
C GLY A 165 50.57 37.57 -24.42
N GLY A 166 51.47 38.13 -23.65
CA GLY A 166 52.50 39.05 -24.19
C GLY A 166 53.42 38.38 -25.18
N ALA A 167 53.23 38.64 -26.46
CA ALA A 167 54.20 38.31 -27.51
C ALA A 167 55.30 39.34 -27.49
N THR A 168 56.48 38.99 -26.97
CA THR A 168 57.71 39.74 -27.21
C THR A 168 58.41 39.21 -28.42
N GLY A 169 58.37 39.94 -29.52
CA GLY A 169 59.27 39.81 -30.67
C GLY A 169 60.65 40.25 -30.28
N GLY A 170 61.69 39.53 -30.68
CA GLY A 170 63.08 39.84 -30.55
C GLY A 170 63.82 39.30 -31.76
N GLY A 171 64.23 40.21 -32.62
CA GLY A 171 65.00 39.96 -33.79
C GLY A 171 66.48 39.72 -33.48
N GLY A 172 67.22 39.24 -34.42
CA GLY A 172 68.64 39.03 -34.46
C GLY A 172 68.98 38.07 -35.61
#